data_f9911436639f71385f8256ac6a8fbb2c
#
_entry.id   f9911436639f71385f8256ac6a8fbb2c
#
_cell.length_a   1.000
_cell.length_b   1.000
_cell.length_c   1.000
_cell.angle_alpha   90.00
_cell.angle_beta   90.00
_cell.angle_gamma   90.00
#
_symmetry.space_group_name_H-M   'P 1'
#
loop_
_entity.id
_entity.type
_entity.pdbx_description
1 polymer ?
#
loop_
_entity_poly.entity_id
_entity_poly.type
_entity_poly.pdbx_seq_one_letter_code
_entity_poly.pdbx_strand_id
1 'polypeptide(L)'
;MQALLKFSRAVDWLNGLVGKYVIWLILGATLISAGNAAVRKVFGVSSNALLEVQWYLFAWSFLLAAGYTLLHREHVRIDVLSSRFSRRAQAWIDVAGFALFLTPICLAVIYLSVPVLADKFQTGEMSANTGGLVRWPVWAALPVSFALLLLQSWSELIKRIAFLRGQGPDPMGRMSDAQDAQALAEALRAEREAAQAAAPEKSAG
;
A
#
# COMPACT_ATOMS: atom_id res chain seq x y z
N MET A 1 -22.54 11.68 -10.78
CA MET A 1 -21.20 11.93 -10.23
C MET A 1 -21.15 11.80 -8.69
N GLN A 2 -22.10 12.37 -7.93
CA GLN A 2 -22.08 12.25 -6.46
C GLN A 2 -22.08 10.79 -5.93
N ALA A 3 -22.85 9.88 -6.55
CA ALA A 3 -22.85 8.47 -6.16
C ALA A 3 -21.49 7.79 -6.39
N LEU A 4 -20.82 8.10 -7.51
CA LEU A 4 -19.48 7.59 -7.80
C LEU A 4 -18.42 8.11 -6.81
N LEU A 5 -18.54 9.36 -6.38
CA LEU A 5 -17.65 9.92 -5.36
C LEU A 5 -17.92 9.35 -3.95
N LYS A 6 -19.17 8.96 -3.65
CA LYS A 6 -19.48 8.21 -2.41
C LYS A 6 -18.86 6.83 -2.43
N PHE A 7 -18.96 6.11 -3.56
CA PHE A 7 -18.29 4.83 -3.76
C PHE A 7 -16.77 4.95 -3.60
N SER A 8 -16.16 5.94 -4.28
CA SER A 8 -14.72 6.22 -4.16
C SER A 8 -14.30 6.41 -2.69
N ARG A 9 -15.05 7.20 -1.91
CA ARG A 9 -14.76 7.41 -0.48
C ARG A 9 -14.87 6.14 0.36
N ALA A 10 -15.84 5.27 0.05
CA ALA A 10 -15.98 3.98 0.73
C ALA A 10 -14.79 3.06 0.45
N VAL A 11 -14.33 3.01 -0.80
CA VAL A 11 -13.14 2.26 -1.19
C VAL A 11 -11.87 2.82 -0.55
N ASP A 12 -11.72 4.15 -0.52
CA ASP A 12 -10.58 4.81 0.15
C ASP A 12 -10.55 4.49 1.66
N TRP A 13 -11.72 4.52 2.31
CA TRP A 13 -11.84 4.14 3.72
C TRP A 13 -11.45 2.68 3.95
N LEU A 14 -11.93 1.76 3.08
CA LEU A 14 -11.60 0.33 3.17
C LEU A 14 -10.10 0.09 3.04
N ASN A 15 -9.47 0.64 2.00
CA ASN A 15 -8.02 0.49 1.81
C ASN A 15 -7.20 1.18 2.92
N GLY A 16 -7.67 2.32 3.42
CA GLY A 16 -7.09 3.00 4.57
C GLY A 16 -7.15 2.14 5.85
N LEU A 17 -8.27 1.44 6.07
CA LEU A 17 -8.43 0.50 7.18
C LEU A 17 -7.49 -0.70 7.03
N VAL A 18 -7.48 -1.32 5.85
CA VAL A 18 -6.57 -2.45 5.55
C VAL A 18 -5.11 -2.05 5.79
N GLY A 19 -4.69 -0.88 5.30
CA GLY A 19 -3.33 -0.39 5.49
C GLY A 19 -2.92 -0.23 6.96
N LYS A 20 -3.84 0.22 7.82
CA LYS A 20 -3.59 0.31 9.28
C LYS A 20 -3.33 -1.05 9.92
N TYR A 21 -4.00 -2.10 9.46
CA TYR A 21 -3.87 -3.43 10.04
C TYR A 21 -2.73 -4.26 9.45
N VAL A 22 -2.27 -3.93 8.24
CA VAL A 22 -1.14 -4.63 7.59
C VAL A 22 0.12 -4.60 8.44
N ILE A 23 0.37 -3.52 9.16
CA ILE A 23 1.55 -3.40 10.04
C ILE A 23 1.58 -4.50 11.14
N TRP A 24 0.41 -4.92 11.63
CA TRP A 24 0.31 -5.99 12.63
C TRP A 24 0.66 -7.36 12.05
N LEU A 25 0.40 -7.59 10.75
CA LEU A 25 0.82 -8.81 10.07
C LEU A 25 2.35 -8.89 9.98
N ILE A 26 3.01 -7.77 9.68
CA ILE A 26 4.48 -7.68 9.64
C ILE A 26 5.06 -7.90 11.04
N LEU A 27 4.48 -7.25 12.06
CA LEU A 27 4.89 -7.45 13.44
C LEU A 27 4.73 -8.92 13.85
N GLY A 28 3.59 -9.55 13.54
CA GLY A 28 3.34 -10.97 13.79
C GLY A 28 4.37 -11.86 13.11
N ALA A 29 4.64 -11.63 11.82
CA ALA A 29 5.66 -12.37 11.08
C ALA A 29 7.05 -12.24 11.71
N THR A 30 7.42 -11.04 12.13
CA THR A 30 8.71 -10.76 12.79
C THR A 30 8.82 -11.46 14.13
N LEU A 31 7.78 -11.40 14.96
CA LEU A 31 7.76 -12.06 16.28
C LEU A 31 7.82 -13.59 16.15
N ILE A 32 7.10 -14.17 15.19
CA ILE A 32 7.14 -15.61 14.91
C ILE A 32 8.54 -16.02 14.44
N SER A 33 9.16 -15.23 13.56
CA SER A 33 10.52 -15.49 13.08
C SER A 33 11.54 -15.45 14.20
N ALA A 34 11.51 -14.39 15.00
CA ALA A 34 12.40 -14.23 16.15
C ALA A 34 12.19 -15.34 17.19
N GLY A 35 10.93 -15.67 17.50
CA GLY A 35 10.59 -16.75 18.43
C GLY A 35 11.08 -18.11 17.96
N ASN A 36 10.84 -18.45 16.67
CA ASN A 36 11.30 -19.72 16.09
C ASN A 36 12.84 -19.81 16.08
N ALA A 37 13.53 -18.69 15.79
CA ALA A 37 14.99 -18.63 15.86
C ALA A 37 15.53 -18.82 17.29
N ALA A 38 14.89 -18.21 18.28
CA ALA A 38 15.25 -18.36 19.68
C ALA A 38 15.06 -19.82 20.16
N VAL A 39 13.89 -20.41 19.86
CA VAL A 39 13.59 -21.81 20.20
C VAL A 39 14.59 -22.76 19.55
N ARG A 40 14.92 -22.54 18.28
CA ARG A 40 15.93 -23.34 17.58
C ARG A 40 17.31 -23.22 18.22
N LYS A 41 17.68 -22.03 18.68
CA LYS A 41 18.99 -21.81 19.33
C LYS A 41 19.09 -22.47 20.71
N VAL A 42 18.00 -22.42 21.50
CA VAL A 42 17.99 -22.91 22.87
C VAL A 42 17.72 -24.43 22.94
N PHE A 43 16.75 -24.92 22.14
CA PHE A 43 16.23 -26.28 22.24
C PHE A 43 16.66 -27.19 21.09
N GLY A 44 17.30 -26.66 20.05
CA GLY A 44 17.67 -27.41 18.85
C GLY A 44 16.48 -27.84 17.99
N VAL A 45 15.26 -27.35 18.28
CA VAL A 45 14.02 -27.72 17.58
C VAL A 45 13.54 -26.55 16.72
N SER A 46 13.11 -26.84 15.50
CA SER A 46 12.51 -25.84 14.58
C SER A 46 11.18 -26.36 14.05
N SER A 47 10.21 -25.48 13.92
CA SER A 47 8.90 -25.80 13.35
C SER A 47 8.79 -25.24 11.93
N ASN A 48 8.59 -26.13 10.94
CA ASN A 48 8.30 -25.72 9.56
C ASN A 48 6.95 -24.97 9.45
N ALA A 49 5.96 -25.36 10.26
CA ALA A 49 4.67 -24.65 10.29
C ALA A 49 4.85 -23.18 10.67
N LEU A 50 5.69 -22.84 11.67
CA LEU A 50 5.95 -21.45 12.05
C LEU A 50 6.66 -20.66 10.95
N LEU A 51 7.58 -21.29 10.21
CA LEU A 51 8.21 -20.67 9.04
C LEU A 51 7.17 -20.39 7.95
N GLU A 52 6.24 -21.30 7.72
CA GLU A 52 5.18 -21.12 6.72
C GLU A 52 4.17 -20.06 7.13
N VAL A 53 3.73 -20.00 8.39
CA VAL A 53 2.88 -18.90 8.91
C VAL A 53 3.56 -17.55 8.68
N GLN A 54 4.86 -17.44 8.94
CA GLN A 54 5.62 -16.22 8.70
C GLN A 54 5.53 -15.79 7.22
N TRP A 55 5.70 -16.72 6.27
CA TRP A 55 5.57 -16.42 4.85
C TRP A 55 4.16 -16.03 4.46
N TYR A 56 3.15 -16.68 5.03
CA TYR A 56 1.75 -16.34 4.78
C TYR A 56 1.45 -14.91 5.24
N LEU A 57 1.84 -14.54 6.46
CA LEU A 57 1.67 -13.20 7.00
C LEU A 57 2.42 -12.16 6.15
N PHE A 58 3.64 -12.49 5.70
CA PHE A 58 4.42 -11.60 4.86
C PHE A 58 3.77 -11.44 3.47
N ALA A 59 3.31 -12.53 2.83
CA ALA A 59 2.62 -12.46 1.55
C ALA A 59 1.34 -11.62 1.64
N TRP A 60 0.51 -11.84 2.66
CA TRP A 60 -0.69 -11.05 2.91
C TRP A 60 -0.37 -9.58 3.14
N SER A 61 0.63 -9.28 3.97
CA SER A 61 1.00 -7.89 4.26
C SER A 61 1.47 -7.14 3.02
N PHE A 62 2.35 -7.76 2.24
CA PHE A 62 2.88 -7.15 1.03
C PHE A 62 1.80 -6.91 -0.03
N LEU A 63 0.97 -7.91 -0.29
CA LEU A 63 -0.07 -7.82 -1.31
C LEU A 63 -1.20 -6.87 -0.90
N LEU A 64 -1.67 -6.91 0.35
CA LEU A 64 -2.71 -6.00 0.84
C LEU A 64 -2.26 -4.54 0.89
N ALA A 65 -0.97 -4.29 1.14
CA ALA A 65 -0.41 -2.94 1.15
C ALA A 65 -0.53 -2.23 -0.21
N ALA A 66 -0.61 -2.96 -1.32
CA ALA A 66 -0.62 -2.38 -2.67
C ALA A 66 -1.78 -1.37 -2.88
N GLY A 67 -3.00 -1.69 -2.40
CA GLY A 67 -4.14 -0.78 -2.45
C GLY A 67 -3.95 0.48 -1.61
N TYR A 68 -3.38 0.33 -0.42
CA TYR A 68 -3.05 1.44 0.48
C TYR A 68 -1.96 2.35 -0.12
N THR A 69 -0.91 1.76 -0.67
CA THR A 69 0.19 2.50 -1.34
C THR A 69 -0.34 3.29 -2.55
N LEU A 70 -1.29 2.72 -3.30
CA LEU A 70 -1.94 3.43 -4.39
C LEU A 70 -2.80 4.61 -3.88
N LEU A 71 -3.53 4.43 -2.78
CA LEU A 71 -4.34 5.48 -2.13
C LEU A 71 -3.47 6.67 -1.71
N HIS A 72 -2.30 6.41 -1.09
CA HIS A 72 -1.39 7.43 -0.58
C HIS A 72 -0.38 7.93 -1.64
N ARG A 73 -0.41 7.37 -2.86
CA ARG A 73 0.48 7.73 -3.96
C ARG A 73 1.97 7.58 -3.66
N GLU A 74 2.30 6.68 -2.77
CA GLU A 74 3.67 6.38 -2.37
C GLU A 74 4.47 5.59 -3.44
N HIS A 75 3.86 5.34 -4.62
CA HIS A 75 4.59 4.80 -5.76
C HIS A 75 5.57 5.84 -6.30
N VAL A 76 6.79 5.40 -6.54
CA VAL A 76 7.83 6.22 -7.16
C VAL A 76 7.31 6.78 -8.49
N ARG A 77 7.03 8.07 -8.54
CA ARG A 77 6.70 8.79 -9.77
C ARG A 77 7.98 9.44 -10.29
N ILE A 78 8.14 9.44 -11.60
CA ILE A 78 9.18 10.22 -12.23
C ILE A 78 8.70 11.68 -12.27
N ASP A 79 8.73 12.35 -11.11
CA ASP A 79 8.20 13.71 -10.95
C ASP A 79 8.90 14.73 -11.86
N VAL A 80 10.17 14.48 -12.18
CA VAL A 80 10.95 15.30 -13.12
C VAL A 80 10.31 15.33 -14.52
N LEU A 81 9.65 14.24 -14.93
CA LEU A 81 8.97 14.19 -16.24
C LEU A 81 7.52 14.70 -16.10
N SER A 82 6.84 14.36 -15.03
CA SER A 82 5.44 14.74 -14.81
C SER A 82 5.29 16.24 -14.55
N SER A 83 6.25 16.90 -13.91
CA SER A 83 6.24 18.35 -13.63
C SER A 83 6.22 19.23 -14.87
N ARG A 84 6.64 18.70 -16.03
CA ARG A 84 6.59 19.41 -17.31
C ARG A 84 5.21 19.46 -17.96
N PHE A 85 4.27 18.65 -17.48
CA PHE A 85 2.93 18.57 -18.05
C PHE A 85 1.92 19.39 -17.23
N SER A 86 0.91 19.95 -17.92
CA SER A 86 -0.21 20.61 -17.24
C SER A 86 -0.96 19.60 -16.35
N ARG A 87 -1.60 20.08 -15.27
CA ARG A 87 -2.39 19.25 -14.35
C ARG A 87 -3.44 18.39 -15.06
N ARG A 88 -4.05 18.92 -16.11
CA ARG A 88 -5.01 18.17 -16.93
C ARG A 88 -4.36 17.05 -17.74
N ALA A 89 -3.17 17.31 -18.32
CA ALA A 89 -2.42 16.29 -19.05
C ALA A 89 -1.98 15.15 -18.13
N GLN A 90 -1.48 15.49 -16.93
CA GLN A 90 -1.14 14.50 -15.90
C GLN A 90 -2.35 13.64 -15.52
N ALA A 91 -3.53 14.26 -15.31
CA ALA A 91 -4.75 13.53 -15.02
C ALA A 91 -5.17 12.57 -16.15
N TRP A 92 -5.00 12.95 -17.42
CA TRP A 92 -5.26 12.07 -18.56
C TRP A 92 -4.26 10.92 -18.68
N ILE A 93 -2.99 11.16 -18.41
CA ILE A 93 -1.96 10.11 -18.35
C ILE A 93 -2.30 9.09 -17.27
N ASP A 94 -2.67 9.56 -16.08
CA ASP A 94 -3.09 8.70 -14.98
C ASP A 94 -4.35 7.88 -15.33
N VAL A 95 -5.36 8.50 -15.95
CA VAL A 95 -6.57 7.80 -16.41
C VAL A 95 -6.21 6.69 -17.39
N ALA A 96 -5.36 6.97 -18.37
CA ALA A 96 -4.89 5.98 -19.33
C ALA A 96 -4.11 4.86 -18.63
N GLY A 97 -3.21 5.18 -17.69
CA GLY A 97 -2.44 4.21 -16.92
C GLY A 97 -3.32 3.26 -16.10
N PHE A 98 -4.30 3.80 -15.38
CA PHE A 98 -5.23 2.98 -14.60
C PHE A 98 -6.17 2.15 -15.45
N ALA A 99 -6.70 2.70 -16.55
CA ALA A 99 -7.67 2.01 -17.40
C ALA A 99 -7.01 0.96 -18.30
N LEU A 100 -5.86 1.27 -18.91
CA LEU A 100 -5.24 0.42 -19.94
C LEU A 100 -4.19 -0.54 -19.39
N PHE A 101 -3.60 -0.24 -18.24
CA PHE A 101 -2.55 -1.07 -17.63
C PHE A 101 -3.01 -1.70 -16.33
N LEU A 102 -3.32 -0.90 -15.32
CA LEU A 102 -3.58 -1.43 -13.99
C LEU A 102 -4.86 -2.28 -13.94
N THR A 103 -5.96 -1.80 -14.53
CA THR A 103 -7.22 -2.56 -14.56
C THR A 103 -7.09 -3.90 -15.27
N PRO A 104 -6.54 -4.01 -16.50
CA PRO A 104 -6.37 -5.30 -17.17
C PRO A 104 -5.42 -6.24 -16.42
N ILE A 105 -4.34 -5.73 -15.84
CA ILE A 105 -3.40 -6.55 -15.04
C ILE A 105 -4.12 -7.12 -13.82
N CYS A 106 -4.86 -6.30 -13.06
CA CYS A 106 -5.61 -6.78 -11.90
C CYS A 106 -6.63 -7.85 -12.29
N LEU A 107 -7.39 -7.63 -13.37
CA LEU A 107 -8.37 -8.60 -13.88
C LEU A 107 -7.70 -9.90 -14.33
N ALA A 108 -6.57 -9.82 -15.02
CA ALA A 108 -5.83 -11.00 -15.46
C ALA A 108 -5.31 -11.82 -14.26
N VAL A 109 -4.74 -11.15 -13.25
CA VAL A 109 -4.26 -11.85 -12.04
C VAL A 109 -5.41 -12.49 -11.28
N ILE A 110 -6.54 -11.79 -11.11
CA ILE A 110 -7.73 -12.36 -10.46
C ILE A 110 -8.22 -13.57 -11.25
N TYR A 111 -8.38 -13.43 -12.58
CA TYR A 111 -8.86 -14.50 -13.44
C TYR A 111 -7.99 -15.76 -13.38
N LEU A 112 -6.67 -15.59 -13.37
CA LEU A 112 -5.73 -16.70 -13.32
C LEU A 112 -5.58 -17.31 -11.92
N SER A 113 -5.71 -16.50 -10.87
CA SER A 113 -5.50 -16.96 -9.48
C SER A 113 -6.73 -17.64 -8.87
N VAL A 114 -7.94 -17.27 -9.26
CA VAL A 114 -9.18 -17.84 -8.71
C VAL A 114 -9.29 -19.36 -8.95
N PRO A 115 -9.07 -19.89 -10.16
CA PRO A 115 -9.10 -21.33 -10.38
C PRO A 115 -8.04 -22.08 -9.55
N VAL A 116 -6.84 -21.52 -9.43
CA VAL A 116 -5.77 -22.11 -8.61
C VAL A 116 -6.16 -22.15 -7.14
N LEU A 117 -6.73 -21.06 -6.63
CA LEU A 117 -7.25 -21.01 -5.25
C LEU A 117 -8.34 -22.06 -5.04
N ALA A 118 -9.27 -22.18 -5.98
CA ALA A 118 -10.36 -23.16 -5.91
C ALA A 118 -9.82 -24.61 -5.88
N ASP A 119 -8.85 -24.92 -6.71
CA ASP A 119 -8.16 -26.22 -6.72
C ASP A 119 -7.50 -26.52 -5.37
N LYS A 120 -6.68 -25.57 -4.85
CA LYS A 120 -6.00 -25.73 -3.56
C LYS A 120 -6.96 -25.84 -2.38
N PHE A 121 -8.11 -25.17 -2.47
CA PHE A 121 -9.16 -25.26 -1.44
C PHE A 121 -9.88 -26.62 -1.49
N GLN A 122 -10.24 -27.11 -2.68
CA GLN A 122 -10.96 -28.39 -2.86
C GLN A 122 -10.07 -29.59 -2.56
N THR A 123 -8.82 -29.58 -2.97
CA THR A 123 -7.87 -30.67 -2.75
C THR A 123 -7.33 -30.70 -1.33
N GLY A 124 -7.45 -29.58 -0.58
CA GLY A 124 -6.85 -29.47 0.75
C GLY A 124 -5.32 -29.61 0.70
N GLU A 125 -4.69 -29.23 -0.41
CA GLU A 125 -3.24 -29.38 -0.60
C GLU A 125 -2.46 -28.80 0.58
N MET A 126 -1.59 -29.65 1.13
CA MET A 126 -0.67 -29.27 2.18
C MET A 126 0.72 -28.98 1.62
N SER A 127 1.52 -28.26 2.38
CA SER A 127 2.93 -28.05 2.08
C SER A 127 3.69 -29.38 2.04
N ALA A 128 4.69 -29.48 1.16
CA ALA A 128 5.58 -30.63 1.08
C ALA A 128 6.54 -30.73 2.28
N ASN A 129 6.64 -29.72 3.11
CA ASN A 129 7.48 -29.71 4.30
C ASN A 129 6.87 -30.57 5.42
N THR A 130 7.68 -31.30 6.15
CA THR A 130 7.24 -32.09 7.32
C THR A 130 6.58 -31.17 8.36
N GLY A 131 5.30 -31.42 8.68
CA GLY A 131 4.52 -30.56 9.57
C GLY A 131 4.09 -29.23 8.94
N GLY A 132 4.09 -29.14 7.61
CA GLY A 132 3.66 -27.95 6.88
C GLY A 132 2.15 -27.70 6.93
N LEU A 133 1.74 -26.52 6.49
CA LEU A 133 0.36 -26.03 6.57
C LEU A 133 -0.41 -26.25 5.25
N VAL A 134 -1.72 -26.10 5.33
CA VAL A 134 -2.60 -26.04 4.13
C VAL A 134 -2.26 -24.79 3.31
N ARG A 135 -2.22 -24.94 1.98
CA ARG A 135 -1.69 -23.88 1.09
C ARG A 135 -2.74 -22.85 0.64
N TRP A 136 -4.03 -23.20 0.66
CA TRP A 136 -5.06 -22.29 0.15
C TRP A 136 -5.08 -20.87 0.78
N PRO A 137 -4.73 -20.67 2.09
CA PRO A 137 -4.78 -19.31 2.67
C PRO A 137 -3.79 -18.35 2.04
N VAL A 138 -2.60 -18.80 1.67
CA VAL A 138 -1.63 -17.92 0.99
C VAL A 138 -2.03 -17.67 -0.47
N TRP A 139 -2.63 -18.66 -1.15
CA TRP A 139 -3.15 -18.47 -2.51
C TRP A 139 -4.33 -17.50 -2.55
N ALA A 140 -5.14 -17.43 -1.49
CA ALA A 140 -6.22 -16.45 -1.37
C ALA A 140 -5.73 -15.00 -1.34
N ALA A 141 -4.49 -14.76 -0.91
CA ALA A 141 -3.90 -13.42 -0.85
C ALA A 141 -3.86 -12.75 -2.24
N LEU A 142 -3.61 -13.51 -3.31
CA LEU A 142 -3.55 -12.97 -4.68
C LEU A 142 -4.90 -12.37 -5.13
N PRO A 143 -5.98 -13.14 -5.28
CA PRO A 143 -7.23 -12.59 -5.80
C PRO A 143 -7.84 -11.54 -4.87
N VAL A 144 -7.73 -11.68 -3.55
CA VAL A 144 -8.26 -10.71 -2.58
C VAL A 144 -7.54 -9.38 -2.69
N SER A 145 -6.21 -9.40 -2.69
CA SER A 145 -5.42 -8.16 -2.73
C SER A 145 -5.52 -7.45 -4.08
N PHE A 146 -5.53 -8.21 -5.18
CA PHE A 146 -5.73 -7.62 -6.51
C PHE A 146 -7.15 -7.11 -6.72
N ALA A 147 -8.16 -7.69 -6.07
CA ALA A 147 -9.51 -7.12 -6.05
C ALA A 147 -9.55 -5.78 -5.29
N LEU A 148 -8.88 -5.67 -4.13
CA LEU A 148 -8.75 -4.40 -3.40
C LEU A 148 -7.98 -3.35 -4.21
N LEU A 149 -6.90 -3.75 -4.88
CA LEU A 149 -6.12 -2.88 -5.75
C LEU A 149 -6.95 -2.41 -6.96
N LEU A 150 -7.76 -3.29 -7.55
CA LEU A 150 -8.67 -2.96 -8.64
C LEU A 150 -9.73 -1.95 -8.20
N LEU A 151 -10.35 -2.16 -7.04
CA LEU A 151 -11.30 -1.21 -6.46
C LEU A 151 -10.65 0.16 -6.24
N GLN A 152 -9.42 0.19 -5.71
CA GLN A 152 -8.68 1.44 -5.52
C GLN A 152 -8.33 2.11 -6.84
N SER A 153 -7.95 1.34 -7.86
CA SER A 153 -7.73 1.86 -9.21
C SER A 153 -8.97 2.55 -9.76
N TRP A 154 -10.14 1.95 -9.61
CA TRP A 154 -11.41 2.56 -10.03
C TRP A 154 -11.78 3.79 -9.19
N SER A 155 -11.52 3.77 -7.91
CA SER A 155 -11.67 4.96 -7.05
C SER A 155 -10.82 6.12 -7.58
N GLU A 156 -9.56 5.86 -7.89
CA GLU A 156 -8.63 6.85 -8.44
C GLU A 156 -9.06 7.34 -9.84
N LEU A 157 -9.56 6.45 -10.71
CA LEU A 157 -10.15 6.83 -12.01
C LEU A 157 -11.33 7.80 -11.84
N ILE A 158 -12.26 7.48 -10.94
CA ILE A 158 -13.44 8.31 -10.67
C ILE A 158 -13.02 9.72 -10.23
N LYS A 159 -12.04 9.82 -9.32
CA LYS A 159 -11.54 11.12 -8.82
C LYS A 159 -10.92 11.95 -9.94
N ARG A 160 -10.11 11.35 -10.83
CA ARG A 160 -9.49 12.06 -11.96
C ARG A 160 -10.49 12.48 -13.01
N ILE A 161 -11.46 11.62 -13.32
CA ILE A 161 -12.54 11.97 -14.26
C ILE A 161 -13.42 13.10 -13.68
N ALA A 162 -13.70 13.09 -12.36
CA ALA A 162 -14.43 14.16 -11.69
C ALA A 162 -13.68 15.49 -11.78
N PHE A 163 -12.38 15.50 -11.56
CA PHE A 163 -11.51 16.67 -11.72
C PHE A 163 -11.51 17.19 -13.15
N LEU A 164 -11.32 16.32 -14.14
CA LEU A 164 -11.32 16.71 -15.57
C LEU A 164 -12.64 17.35 -16.01
N ARG A 165 -13.76 16.93 -15.39
CA ARG A 165 -15.10 17.52 -15.61
C ARG A 165 -15.39 18.76 -14.77
N GLY A 166 -14.45 19.22 -13.95
CA GLY A 166 -14.66 20.35 -13.06
C GLY A 166 -15.65 20.09 -11.91
N GLN A 167 -15.94 18.82 -11.59
CA GLN A 167 -16.92 18.41 -10.58
C GLN A 167 -16.26 17.82 -9.30
N GLY A 168 -14.96 17.93 -9.18
CA GLY A 168 -14.19 17.45 -8.04
C GLY A 168 -12.93 18.26 -7.80
N PRO A 169 -12.38 18.21 -6.58
CA PRO A 169 -11.11 18.85 -6.27
C PRO A 169 -9.98 18.24 -7.09
N ASP A 170 -8.91 19.00 -7.28
CA ASP A 170 -7.70 18.48 -7.89
C ASP A 170 -7.16 17.32 -7.03
N PRO A 171 -7.19 16.08 -7.53
CA PRO A 171 -6.69 14.97 -6.74
C PRO A 171 -5.17 15.06 -6.50
N MET A 172 -4.42 15.81 -7.32
CA MET A 172 -2.98 16.02 -7.18
C MET A 172 -2.64 17.22 -6.28
N GLY A 173 -3.55 18.18 -6.12
CA GLY A 173 -3.34 19.40 -5.34
C GLY A 173 -3.06 19.12 -3.86
N ARG A 174 -3.83 18.25 -3.24
CA ARG A 174 -3.70 17.93 -1.80
C ARG A 174 -2.32 17.43 -1.37
N MET A 175 -1.61 16.70 -2.24
CA MET A 175 -0.26 16.22 -1.90
C MET A 175 0.80 17.29 -2.14
N SER A 176 0.66 18.09 -3.22
CA SER A 176 1.53 19.25 -3.45
C SER A 176 1.42 20.23 -2.28
N ASP A 177 0.19 20.61 -1.91
CA ASP A 177 -0.04 21.57 -0.83
C ASP A 177 0.47 21.03 0.53
N ALA A 178 0.33 19.73 0.81
CA ALA A 178 0.84 19.13 2.03
C ALA A 178 2.37 19.01 2.03
N GLN A 179 2.97 18.67 0.90
CA GLN A 179 4.44 18.61 0.74
C GLN A 179 5.05 20.01 0.82
N ASP A 180 4.42 21.00 0.16
CA ASP A 180 4.87 22.39 0.21
C ASP A 180 4.73 22.96 1.63
N ALA A 181 3.66 22.61 2.36
CA ALA A 181 3.49 23.00 3.75
C ALA A 181 4.51 22.33 4.69
N GLN A 182 4.86 21.07 4.45
CA GLN A 182 5.90 20.36 5.20
C GLN A 182 7.29 20.95 4.92
N ALA A 183 7.63 21.16 3.65
CA ALA A 183 8.90 21.77 3.26
C ALA A 183 9.05 23.19 3.85
N LEU A 184 7.97 23.99 3.85
CA LEU A 184 7.95 25.29 4.49
C LEU A 184 8.11 25.19 6.01
N ALA A 185 7.46 24.22 6.66
CA ALA A 185 7.58 24.03 8.11
C ALA A 185 9.00 23.58 8.50
N GLU A 186 9.66 22.76 7.70
CA GLU A 186 11.04 22.35 7.91
C GLU A 186 12.02 23.51 7.69
N ALA A 187 11.81 24.31 6.64
CA ALA A 187 12.61 25.50 6.39
C ALA A 187 12.52 26.51 7.55
N LEU A 188 11.29 26.75 8.06
CA LEU A 188 11.08 27.64 9.20
C LEU A 188 11.69 27.10 10.51
N ARG A 189 11.72 25.78 10.70
CA ARG A 189 12.41 25.17 11.84
C ARG A 189 13.93 25.38 11.75
N ALA A 190 14.49 25.07 10.59
CA ALA A 190 15.93 25.27 10.34
C ALA A 190 16.35 26.74 10.54
N GLU A 191 15.53 27.68 10.08
CA GLU A 191 15.79 29.12 10.27
C GLU A 191 15.72 29.53 11.76
N ARG A 192 14.76 29.00 12.52
CA ARG A 192 14.67 29.23 13.96
C ARG A 192 15.85 28.65 14.73
N GLU A 193 16.27 27.44 14.37
CA GLU A 193 17.44 26.79 14.99
C GLU A 193 18.72 27.59 14.67
N ALA A 194 18.89 28.04 13.44
CA ALA A 194 20.01 28.89 13.04
C ALA A 194 20.00 30.24 13.79
N ALA A 195 18.82 30.87 13.93
CA ALA A 195 18.66 32.12 14.68
C ALA A 195 18.94 31.96 16.18
N GLN A 196 18.55 30.81 16.76
CA GLN A 196 18.85 30.48 18.17
C GLN A 196 20.35 30.22 18.36
N ALA A 197 21.01 29.55 17.42
CA ALA A 197 22.44 29.30 17.46
C ALA A 197 23.27 30.56 17.24
N ALA A 198 22.74 31.55 16.51
CA ALA A 198 23.37 32.84 16.25
C ALA A 198 23.11 33.90 17.36
N ALA A 199 22.18 33.61 18.30
CA ALA A 199 21.94 34.51 19.43
C ALA A 199 23.14 34.49 20.37
N PRO A 200 23.86 35.62 20.61
CA PRO A 200 25.00 35.64 21.52
C PRO A 200 24.51 35.35 22.95
N GLU A 201 25.27 34.48 23.63
CA GLU A 201 25.15 34.20 25.08
C GLU A 201 25.27 35.54 25.85
N LYS A 202 24.17 36.27 25.96
CA LYS A 202 24.08 37.43 26.85
C LYS A 202 23.51 36.94 28.19
N SER A 203 24.41 36.66 29.10
CA SER A 203 24.37 36.89 30.52
C SER A 203 25.01 35.75 31.32
N ALA A 204 26.30 35.86 31.50
CA ALA A 204 26.93 35.42 32.75
C ALA A 204 27.99 36.48 33.05
N GLY A 205 27.61 37.47 33.78
CA GLY A 205 28.44 38.50 34.39
C GLY A 205 27.74 39.02 35.62
#